data_635a9a4a30530b670d1422980490fd64
#
_entry.id   635a9a4a30530b670d1422980490fd64
#
_cell.length_a   1.000
_cell.length_b   1.000
_cell.length_c   1.000
_cell.angle_alpha   90.00
_cell.angle_beta   90.00
_cell.angle_gamma   90.00
#
_symmetry.space_group_name_H-M   'P 1'
#
loop_
_entity.id
_entity.type
_entity.pdbx_description
1 polymer ?
#
loop_
_entity_poly.entity_id
_entity_poly.type
_entity_poly.pdbx_seq_one_letter_code
_entity_poly.pdbx_strand_id
1 'polypeptide(L)'
;MQKSRRQNVEKVKTIVYYRFITHHYSYGGNYMFTIENFIHGIANVTKSLKASICGDSLIVNRICYDYETSNDYEELFAQISLEQIQPIIELLADNYICTDKMLIKNDYIEIAVQSQDRNRPTAFMRLDRDSFEVTEHNYHFITSKASQEYIFALLCSFHNTPDKYEVSSMRLFPKEIITNFEDFCDTFRICTVKVTSPQNHSITEFKRIFDAYLFNIAYNFNVPLAVSDFTDMRKFRRIRTRRNGQLFPYKQYKQDLTKYYQQALATNLPFMQYLAFYHVAEFFFQSISEDEAFHVIASFITRPSFSPYRYEDIHNFYNVIKKKMRDQRDDGVWNERNGLLLCLKRYIPDLSTLKASIVRIDSSAIDYYRTTSVPFTDDGKLIDFEDESERVYSSIRDRIYATRNAVVHSKYGERLRYEPFKHDKHLGKEIPLMRAVAEEIIISS
;
A
#
# COMPACT_ATOMS: atom_id res chain seq x y z
N MET A 1 -55.49 12.53 26.05
CA MET A 1 -54.77 12.05 27.26
C MET A 1 -53.95 10.75 27.05
N GLN A 2 -54.26 9.90 26.08
CA GLN A 2 -53.46 8.65 25.84
C GLN A 2 -52.14 8.82 25.07
N LYS A 3 -52.00 9.83 24.25
CA LYS A 3 -50.72 10.12 23.53
C LYS A 3 -49.61 10.68 24.43
N SER A 4 -49.97 11.43 25.47
CA SER A 4 -49.00 12.01 26.41
C SER A 4 -48.39 10.95 27.37
N ARG A 5 -49.15 9.86 27.69
CA ARG A 5 -48.63 8.78 28.54
C ARG A 5 -47.64 7.85 27.82
N ARG A 6 -47.78 7.62 26.49
CA ARG A 6 -46.83 6.80 25.74
C ARG A 6 -45.46 7.48 25.56
N GLN A 7 -45.44 8.79 25.33
CA GLN A 7 -44.17 9.52 25.21
C GLN A 7 -43.39 9.60 26.53
N ASN A 8 -44.06 9.64 27.67
CA ASN A 8 -43.39 9.64 28.97
C ASN A 8 -42.87 8.25 29.39
N VAL A 9 -43.52 7.17 28.95
CA VAL A 9 -43.03 5.80 29.21
C VAL A 9 -41.78 5.47 28.39
N GLU A 10 -41.73 5.93 27.15
CA GLU A 10 -40.51 5.78 26.34
C GLU A 10 -39.33 6.62 26.85
N LYS A 11 -39.57 7.87 27.26
CA LYS A 11 -38.53 8.71 27.88
C LYS A 11 -38.00 8.13 29.20
N VAL A 12 -38.88 7.54 30.01
CA VAL A 12 -38.47 6.94 31.29
C VAL A 12 -37.70 5.65 31.09
N LYS A 13 -38.03 4.82 30.08
CA LYS A 13 -37.24 3.63 29.75
C LYS A 13 -35.86 3.99 29.21
N THR A 14 -35.72 4.99 28.34
CA THR A 14 -34.45 5.49 27.84
C THR A 14 -33.58 6.05 29.00
N ILE A 15 -34.16 6.81 29.95
CA ILE A 15 -33.44 7.41 31.09
C ILE A 15 -32.96 6.34 32.08
N VAL A 16 -33.72 5.27 32.29
CA VAL A 16 -33.32 4.19 33.22
C VAL A 16 -32.17 3.36 32.64
N TYR A 17 -32.15 3.12 31.33
CA TYR A 17 -31.02 2.43 30.68
C TYR A 17 -29.75 3.29 30.69
N TYR A 18 -29.85 4.60 30.48
CA TYR A 18 -28.73 5.55 30.59
C TYR A 18 -28.08 5.55 32.00
N ARG A 19 -28.85 5.31 33.07
CA ARG A 19 -28.32 5.25 34.44
C ARG A 19 -27.54 3.95 34.74
N PHE A 20 -27.86 2.84 34.09
CA PHE A 20 -27.14 1.58 34.34
C PHE A 20 -25.76 1.53 33.64
N ILE A 21 -25.64 2.10 32.44
CA ILE A 21 -24.39 2.14 31.71
C ILE A 21 -23.43 3.21 32.27
N THR A 22 -23.94 4.34 32.78
CA THR A 22 -23.12 5.45 33.30
C THR A 22 -22.57 5.22 34.70
N HIS A 23 -23.04 4.23 35.46
CA HIS A 23 -22.60 4.02 36.85
C HIS A 23 -21.38 3.05 36.99
N HIS A 24 -20.94 2.39 35.94
CA HIS A 24 -19.74 1.52 36.00
C HIS A 24 -18.45 2.13 35.43
N TYR A 25 -18.49 3.34 34.89
CA TYR A 25 -17.32 3.97 34.28
C TYR A 25 -16.90 5.27 34.95
N SER A 26 -16.37 5.16 36.16
CA SER A 26 -15.63 6.26 36.79
C SER A 26 -14.16 5.84 37.01
N TYR A 27 -13.40 5.72 35.92
CA TYR A 27 -11.94 5.80 35.89
C TYR A 27 -11.49 5.86 34.40
N GLY A 28 -11.11 7.07 33.95
CA GLY A 28 -10.21 7.29 32.78
C GLY A 28 -10.50 6.58 31.44
N GLY A 29 -11.74 6.10 31.21
CA GLY A 29 -12.09 5.32 30.03
C GLY A 29 -12.24 6.19 28.79
N ASN A 30 -11.81 5.67 27.67
CA ASN A 30 -11.89 6.27 26.37
C ASN A 30 -13.38 6.40 25.94
N TYR A 31 -13.99 7.57 26.13
CA TYR A 31 -15.42 7.87 25.82
C TYR A 31 -15.81 7.66 24.34
N MET A 32 -14.89 7.20 23.52
CA MET A 32 -15.08 7.01 22.08
C MET A 32 -15.86 5.74 21.75
N PHE A 33 -15.65 4.65 22.49
CA PHE A 33 -16.22 3.34 22.18
C PHE A 33 -17.51 3.09 22.95
N THR A 34 -18.60 3.65 22.45
CA THR A 34 -19.93 3.48 23.03
C THR A 34 -20.92 2.98 21.98
N ILE A 35 -22.01 2.35 22.43
CA ILE A 35 -23.06 1.89 21.53
C ILE A 35 -23.76 3.05 20.80
N GLU A 36 -23.86 4.21 21.43
CA GLU A 36 -24.41 5.41 20.81
C GLU A 36 -23.55 5.90 19.68
N ASN A 37 -22.22 6.00 19.90
CA ASN A 37 -21.28 6.39 18.85
C ASN A 37 -21.26 5.39 17.70
N PHE A 38 -21.40 4.09 18.00
CA PHE A 38 -21.53 3.04 17.01
C PHE A 38 -22.77 3.22 16.12
N ILE A 39 -23.94 3.47 16.75
CA ILE A 39 -25.20 3.72 16.04
C ILE A 39 -25.08 4.97 15.14
N HIS A 40 -24.54 6.06 15.68
CA HIS A 40 -24.30 7.28 14.90
C HIS A 40 -23.32 7.03 13.74
N GLY A 41 -22.26 6.23 13.98
CA GLY A 41 -21.31 5.85 12.96
C GLY A 41 -21.94 5.06 11.81
N ILE A 42 -22.83 4.11 12.10
CA ILE A 42 -23.60 3.39 11.07
C ILE A 42 -24.39 4.36 10.21
N ALA A 43 -25.11 5.31 10.83
CA ALA A 43 -25.92 6.29 10.11
C ALA A 43 -25.07 7.22 9.21
N ASN A 44 -23.85 7.54 9.64
CA ASN A 44 -22.93 8.41 8.89
C ASN A 44 -22.19 7.68 7.75
N VAL A 45 -21.97 6.37 7.89
CA VAL A 45 -21.23 5.56 6.91
C VAL A 45 -22.12 5.07 5.78
N THR A 46 -23.42 4.91 6.01
CA THR A 46 -24.35 4.49 4.96
C THR A 46 -25.76 5.06 5.18
N LYS A 47 -26.26 5.70 4.12
CA LYS A 47 -27.65 6.16 4.09
C LYS A 47 -28.68 5.03 3.97
N SER A 48 -28.20 3.81 3.73
CA SER A 48 -29.05 2.64 3.49
C SER A 48 -29.38 1.88 4.78
N LEU A 49 -28.79 2.26 5.93
CA LEU A 49 -29.05 1.61 7.19
C LEU A 49 -29.49 2.62 8.26
N LYS A 50 -30.40 2.20 9.10
CA LYS A 50 -30.77 2.87 10.36
C LYS A 50 -30.59 1.92 11.51
N ALA A 51 -29.89 2.34 12.55
CA ALA A 51 -29.67 1.56 13.76
C ALA A 51 -30.35 2.22 14.97
N SER A 52 -30.88 1.41 15.88
CA SER A 52 -31.50 1.83 17.12
C SER A 52 -31.42 0.73 18.17
N ILE A 53 -31.60 1.08 19.44
CA ILE A 53 -31.72 0.10 20.53
C ILE A 53 -33.18 -0.12 20.82
N CYS A 54 -33.57 -1.40 20.91
CA CYS A 54 -34.91 -1.80 21.37
C CYS A 54 -34.79 -2.93 22.40
N GLY A 55 -35.04 -2.60 23.68
CA GLY A 55 -34.79 -3.51 24.80
C GLY A 55 -33.31 -3.84 24.91
N ASP A 56 -32.97 -5.14 24.93
CA ASP A 56 -31.60 -5.65 25.03
C ASP A 56 -31.01 -6.00 23.66
N SER A 57 -31.53 -5.40 22.59
CA SER A 57 -31.10 -5.69 21.24
C SER A 57 -30.78 -4.43 20.43
N LEU A 58 -29.72 -4.48 19.65
CA LEU A 58 -29.44 -3.56 18.57
C LEU A 58 -30.29 -3.98 17.36
N ILE A 59 -31.15 -3.09 16.91
CA ILE A 59 -31.97 -3.26 15.71
C ILE A 59 -31.36 -2.43 14.59
N VAL A 60 -31.08 -3.07 13.47
CA VAL A 60 -30.63 -2.40 12.25
C VAL A 60 -31.64 -2.65 11.15
N ASN A 61 -32.21 -1.58 10.63
CA ASN A 61 -33.11 -1.62 9.47
C ASN A 61 -32.37 -1.15 8.23
N ARG A 62 -32.62 -1.78 7.08
CA ARG A 62 -32.21 -1.24 5.80
C ARG A 62 -33.33 -0.39 5.18
N ILE A 63 -32.94 0.67 4.49
CA ILE A 63 -33.84 1.51 3.73
C ILE A 63 -33.92 0.95 2.32
N CYS A 64 -35.11 0.53 1.91
CA CYS A 64 -35.41 0.01 0.60
C CYS A 64 -36.30 1.02 -0.13
N TYR A 65 -36.12 1.14 -1.46
CA TYR A 65 -36.98 1.95 -2.30
C TYR A 65 -38.02 1.06 -3.01
N ASP A 66 -39.29 1.40 -2.83
CA ASP A 66 -40.38 0.72 -3.54
C ASP A 66 -40.67 1.49 -4.84
N TYR A 67 -40.43 0.86 -5.97
CA TYR A 67 -40.65 1.44 -7.30
C TYR A 67 -42.12 1.58 -7.65
N GLU A 68 -43.01 0.81 -7.02
CA GLU A 68 -44.45 0.89 -7.29
C GLU A 68 -45.10 2.08 -6.57
N THR A 69 -44.73 2.31 -5.32
CA THR A 69 -45.26 3.40 -4.51
C THR A 69 -44.42 4.66 -4.53
N SER A 70 -43.23 4.62 -5.10
CA SER A 70 -42.23 5.71 -5.10
C SER A 70 -41.85 6.20 -3.70
N ASN A 71 -41.93 5.33 -2.67
CA ASN A 71 -41.61 5.65 -1.29
C ASN A 71 -40.51 4.74 -0.76
N ASP A 72 -39.74 5.28 0.21
CA ASP A 72 -38.81 4.47 1.02
C ASP A 72 -39.57 3.69 2.09
N TYR A 73 -39.20 2.43 2.31
CA TYR A 73 -39.64 1.62 3.43
C TYR A 73 -38.47 1.00 4.17
N GLU A 74 -38.69 0.69 5.45
CA GLU A 74 -37.69 0.07 6.30
C GLU A 74 -37.94 -1.43 6.43
N GLU A 75 -36.89 -2.22 6.24
CA GLU A 75 -36.92 -3.66 6.42
C GLU A 75 -35.86 -4.10 7.44
N LEU A 76 -36.23 -4.99 8.34
CA LEU A 76 -35.31 -5.52 9.35
C LEU A 76 -34.12 -6.22 8.68
N PHE A 77 -32.93 -5.72 8.94
CA PHE A 77 -31.68 -6.22 8.40
C PHE A 77 -30.91 -7.06 9.42
N ALA A 78 -30.82 -6.57 10.66
CA ALA A 78 -30.18 -7.29 11.75
C ALA A 78 -30.86 -7.00 13.09
N GLN A 79 -30.91 -8.02 13.96
CA GLN A 79 -31.32 -7.95 15.35
C GLN A 79 -30.30 -8.69 16.20
N ILE A 80 -29.46 -7.95 16.94
CA ILE A 80 -28.28 -8.46 17.64
C ILE A 80 -28.43 -8.17 19.12
N SER A 81 -28.27 -9.20 19.98
CA SER A 81 -28.25 -9.00 21.43
C SER A 81 -27.06 -8.12 21.85
N LEU A 82 -27.32 -7.18 22.77
CA LEU A 82 -26.25 -6.34 23.34
C LEU A 82 -25.24 -7.16 24.14
N GLU A 83 -25.60 -8.36 24.60
CA GLU A 83 -24.67 -9.29 25.25
C GLU A 83 -23.51 -9.72 24.34
N GLN A 84 -23.71 -9.73 23.01
CA GLN A 84 -22.63 -10.01 22.05
C GLN A 84 -21.68 -8.83 21.84
N ILE A 85 -22.16 -7.61 22.07
CA ILE A 85 -21.41 -6.37 21.81
C ILE A 85 -20.68 -5.91 23.07
N GLN A 86 -21.24 -6.13 24.24
CA GLN A 86 -20.71 -5.67 25.51
C GLN A 86 -19.26 -6.10 25.78
N PRO A 87 -18.84 -7.37 25.53
CA PRO A 87 -17.44 -7.79 25.70
C PRO A 87 -16.47 -7.03 24.80
N ILE A 88 -16.92 -6.63 23.60
CA ILE A 88 -16.10 -5.87 22.65
C ILE A 88 -15.88 -4.45 23.16
N ILE A 89 -16.91 -3.81 23.71
CA ILE A 89 -16.82 -2.48 24.34
C ILE A 89 -15.84 -2.52 25.52
N GLU A 90 -15.96 -3.54 26.38
CA GLU A 90 -15.09 -3.74 27.53
C GLU A 90 -13.63 -3.95 27.13
N LEU A 91 -13.40 -4.77 26.11
CA LEU A 91 -12.06 -5.01 25.57
C LEU A 91 -11.43 -3.73 24.98
N LEU A 92 -12.22 -2.96 24.22
CA LEU A 92 -11.75 -1.71 23.60
C LEU A 92 -11.49 -0.60 24.65
N ALA A 93 -12.19 -0.62 25.79
CA ALA A 93 -11.93 0.30 26.89
C ALA A 93 -10.54 0.08 27.54
N ASP A 94 -9.92 -1.11 27.36
CA ASP A 94 -8.59 -1.45 27.89
C ASP A 94 -7.46 -0.95 26.96
N ASN A 95 -7.22 0.37 26.99
CA ASN A 95 -6.09 1.03 26.31
C ASN A 95 -6.06 0.94 24.78
N TYR A 96 -7.17 0.60 24.11
CA TYR A 96 -7.26 0.73 22.66
C TYR A 96 -7.55 2.17 22.26
N ILE A 97 -6.94 2.58 21.16
CA ILE A 97 -7.14 3.89 20.53
C ILE A 97 -7.50 3.67 19.07
N CYS A 98 -8.53 4.35 18.58
CA CYS A 98 -8.82 4.43 17.16
C CYS A 98 -8.45 5.82 16.64
N THR A 99 -7.38 5.89 15.83
CA THR A 99 -6.90 7.13 15.22
C THR A 99 -6.52 6.89 13.77
N ASP A 100 -6.79 7.85 12.89
CA ASP A 100 -6.56 7.69 11.45
C ASP A 100 -7.11 6.36 10.88
N LYS A 101 -8.26 5.89 11.44
CA LYS A 101 -8.90 4.63 11.06
C LYS A 101 -8.03 3.38 11.32
N MET A 102 -7.12 3.48 12.26
CA MET A 102 -6.31 2.38 12.78
C MET A 102 -6.76 2.07 14.20
N LEU A 103 -6.92 0.80 14.53
CA LEU A 103 -7.11 0.34 15.89
C LEU A 103 -5.76 -0.02 16.48
N ILE A 104 -5.37 0.61 17.57
CA ILE A 104 -4.02 0.53 18.12
C ILE A 104 -4.08 0.29 19.63
N LYS A 105 -3.18 -0.58 20.10
CA LYS A 105 -2.75 -0.76 21.48
C LYS A 105 -1.22 -0.86 21.49
N ASN A 106 -0.57 -0.79 22.66
CA ASN A 106 0.90 -0.83 22.74
C ASN A 106 1.54 -2.04 22.07
N ASP A 107 0.85 -3.17 22.05
CA ASP A 107 1.29 -4.47 21.51
C ASP A 107 0.53 -4.91 20.26
N TYR A 108 -0.37 -4.06 19.74
CA TYR A 108 -1.29 -4.40 18.67
C TYR A 108 -1.60 -3.24 17.76
N ILE A 109 -1.69 -3.51 16.44
CA ILE A 109 -2.26 -2.61 15.46
C ILE A 109 -3.08 -3.38 14.43
N GLU A 110 -4.25 -2.83 14.07
CA GLU A 110 -5.07 -3.32 12.96
C GLU A 110 -5.42 -2.16 12.04
N ILE A 111 -5.16 -2.36 10.74
CA ILE A 111 -5.34 -1.32 9.71
C ILE A 111 -6.07 -1.91 8.52
N ALA A 112 -7.11 -1.23 8.06
CA ALA A 112 -7.80 -1.61 6.84
C ALA A 112 -6.92 -1.42 5.60
N VAL A 113 -6.93 -2.41 4.71
CA VAL A 113 -6.19 -2.40 3.45
C VAL A 113 -7.10 -2.66 2.27
N GLN A 114 -6.71 -2.09 1.13
CA GLN A 114 -7.39 -2.31 -0.14
C GLN A 114 -6.40 -2.62 -1.25
N SER A 115 -6.82 -3.47 -2.20
CA SER A 115 -6.02 -3.73 -3.40
C SER A 115 -6.04 -2.52 -4.32
N GLN A 116 -4.87 -2.13 -4.82
CA GLN A 116 -4.71 -1.10 -5.84
C GLN A 116 -4.86 -1.63 -7.28
N ASP A 117 -5.00 -2.94 -7.47
CA ASP A 117 -5.25 -3.55 -8.78
C ASP A 117 -6.70 -3.33 -9.23
N ARG A 118 -6.91 -2.39 -10.15
CA ARG A 118 -8.23 -1.97 -10.64
C ARG A 118 -8.97 -3.02 -11.47
N ASN A 119 -8.30 -4.05 -11.98
CA ASN A 119 -8.89 -5.01 -12.92
C ASN A 119 -9.28 -6.34 -12.28
N ARG A 120 -9.06 -6.51 -10.99
CA ARG A 120 -9.32 -7.79 -10.32
C ARG A 120 -10.35 -7.61 -9.22
N PRO A 121 -11.47 -8.33 -9.26
CA PRO A 121 -12.48 -8.23 -8.21
C PRO A 121 -11.93 -8.66 -6.84
N THR A 122 -12.49 -8.09 -5.82
CA THR A 122 -12.09 -8.09 -4.42
C THR A 122 -11.59 -9.44 -3.88
N ALA A 123 -10.49 -9.39 -3.19
CA ALA A 123 -9.86 -10.45 -2.44
C ALA A 123 -10.75 -11.02 -1.32
N PHE A 124 -11.75 -10.28 -0.87
CA PHE A 124 -12.59 -10.59 0.28
C PHE A 124 -13.22 -12.01 0.21
N MET A 125 -13.61 -12.46 -0.98
CA MET A 125 -14.28 -13.77 -1.12
C MET A 125 -13.35 -14.99 -1.03
N ARG A 126 -12.03 -14.81 -0.97
CA ARG A 126 -11.06 -15.91 -0.80
C ARG A 126 -10.27 -15.86 0.50
N LEU A 127 -10.28 -14.73 1.22
CA LEU A 127 -9.65 -14.63 2.54
C LEU A 127 -10.30 -15.53 3.59
N ASP A 128 -11.53 -16.02 3.34
CA ASP A 128 -12.17 -17.07 4.13
C ASP A 128 -11.44 -18.41 4.07
N ARG A 129 -10.60 -18.62 3.04
CA ARG A 129 -9.88 -19.88 2.81
C ARG A 129 -8.38 -19.78 3.00
N ASP A 130 -7.81 -18.61 2.78
CA ASP A 130 -6.36 -18.37 2.76
C ASP A 130 -6.04 -17.09 3.55
N SER A 131 -6.19 -17.11 4.88
CA SER A 131 -5.62 -16.06 5.72
C SER A 131 -4.10 -16.08 5.54
N PHE A 132 -3.50 -14.92 5.21
CA PHE A 132 -2.05 -14.82 5.21
C PHE A 132 -1.61 -14.58 6.65
N GLU A 133 -0.96 -15.57 7.22
CA GLU A 133 -0.48 -15.56 8.59
C GLU A 133 1.02 -15.85 8.61
N VAL A 134 1.77 -15.03 9.34
CA VAL A 134 3.21 -15.17 9.53
C VAL A 134 3.55 -14.82 10.96
N THR A 135 4.22 -15.75 11.66
CA THR A 135 4.74 -15.54 12.98
C THR A 135 6.25 -15.72 12.96
N GLU A 136 7.00 -14.64 13.23
CA GLU A 136 8.45 -14.69 13.28
C GLU A 136 9.01 -13.51 14.09
N HIS A 137 10.15 -13.71 14.77
CA HIS A 137 10.83 -12.68 15.58
C HIS A 137 9.89 -11.94 16.56
N ASN A 138 8.98 -12.66 17.20
CA ASN A 138 7.98 -12.13 18.13
C ASN A 138 6.91 -11.22 17.50
N TYR A 139 6.82 -11.15 16.18
CA TYR A 139 5.71 -10.50 15.49
C TYR A 139 4.78 -11.55 14.89
N HIS A 140 3.50 -11.28 15.02
CA HIS A 140 2.45 -12.05 14.37
C HIS A 140 1.65 -11.16 13.43
N PHE A 141 1.66 -11.48 12.14
CA PHE A 141 0.92 -10.77 11.10
C PHE A 141 -0.21 -11.63 10.58
N ILE A 142 -1.39 -11.05 10.52
CA ILE A 142 -2.56 -11.68 9.91
C ILE A 142 -3.16 -10.72 8.90
N THR A 143 -3.32 -11.16 7.65
CA THR A 143 -4.14 -10.47 6.66
C THR A 143 -5.42 -11.27 6.48
N SER A 144 -6.53 -10.69 6.93
CA SER A 144 -7.83 -11.39 6.98
C SER A 144 -8.98 -10.39 6.87
N LYS A 145 -10.21 -10.89 7.08
CA LYS A 145 -11.35 -10.04 7.40
C LYS A 145 -11.05 -9.18 8.64
N ALA A 146 -11.63 -8.01 8.70
CA ALA A 146 -11.54 -7.15 9.87
C ALA A 146 -12.11 -7.86 11.12
N SER A 147 -11.51 -7.60 12.28
CA SER A 147 -12.06 -8.07 13.55
C SER A 147 -13.36 -7.32 13.89
N GLN A 148 -14.15 -7.90 14.78
CA GLN A 148 -15.37 -7.26 15.31
C GLN A 148 -15.01 -5.97 16.07
N GLU A 149 -13.92 -6.01 16.82
CA GLU A 149 -13.35 -4.87 17.55
C GLU A 149 -12.97 -3.74 16.60
N TYR A 150 -12.32 -4.07 15.48
CA TYR A 150 -11.95 -3.08 14.47
C TYR A 150 -13.19 -2.44 13.84
N ILE A 151 -14.18 -3.23 13.43
CA ILE A 151 -15.41 -2.72 12.81
C ILE A 151 -16.16 -1.84 13.81
N PHE A 152 -16.28 -2.27 15.06
CA PHE A 152 -16.92 -1.48 16.10
C PHE A 152 -16.21 -0.14 16.32
N ALA A 153 -14.89 -0.18 16.53
CA ALA A 153 -14.07 1.01 16.75
C ALA A 153 -14.06 1.96 15.53
N LEU A 154 -13.99 1.40 14.32
CA LEU A 154 -14.05 2.16 13.06
C LEU A 154 -15.38 2.90 12.95
N LEU A 155 -16.52 2.23 13.19
CA LEU A 155 -17.83 2.85 13.12
C LEU A 155 -17.98 3.93 14.22
N CYS A 156 -17.53 3.66 15.43
CA CYS A 156 -17.48 4.70 16.47
C CYS A 156 -16.67 5.93 16.02
N SER A 157 -15.58 5.74 15.28
CA SER A 157 -14.75 6.87 14.81
C SER A 157 -15.46 7.81 13.83
N PHE A 158 -16.53 7.33 13.20
CA PHE A 158 -17.34 8.13 12.26
C PHE A 158 -18.50 8.89 12.92
N HIS A 159 -18.70 8.81 14.22
CA HIS A 159 -19.85 9.43 14.92
C HIS A 159 -19.97 10.95 14.70
N ASN A 160 -18.84 11.66 14.55
CA ASN A 160 -18.77 13.12 14.36
C ASN A 160 -18.41 13.55 12.93
N THR A 161 -18.35 12.62 11.97
CA THR A 161 -17.97 12.95 10.60
C THR A 161 -19.22 13.24 9.75
N PRO A 162 -19.41 14.49 9.29
CA PRO A 162 -20.54 14.77 8.42
C PRO A 162 -20.32 14.16 7.03
N ASP A 163 -21.25 13.31 6.63
CA ASP A 163 -21.62 13.02 5.23
C ASP A 163 -20.54 12.73 4.20
N LYS A 164 -19.79 11.64 4.24
CA LYS A 164 -19.05 11.32 2.99
C LYS A 164 -18.49 9.89 2.85
N TYR A 165 -18.67 9.03 3.81
CA TYR A 165 -18.13 7.68 3.71
C TYR A 165 -19.24 6.71 3.28
N GLU A 166 -19.33 6.44 1.99
CA GLU A 166 -20.19 5.38 1.51
C GLU A 166 -19.42 4.06 1.60
N VAL A 167 -19.73 3.22 2.59
CA VAL A 167 -19.28 1.82 2.61
C VAL A 167 -20.04 1.05 1.53
N SER A 168 -19.66 1.30 0.29
CA SER A 168 -20.35 0.75 -0.89
C SER A 168 -20.10 -0.74 -1.11
N SER A 169 -19.29 -1.38 -0.27
CA SER A 169 -19.01 -2.82 -0.35
C SER A 169 -19.92 -3.68 0.51
N MET A 170 -20.83 -3.08 1.27
CA MET A 170 -21.74 -3.83 2.13
C MET A 170 -22.62 -4.80 1.34
N ARG A 171 -22.77 -6.00 1.88
CA ARG A 171 -23.75 -6.98 1.41
C ARG A 171 -25.11 -6.66 2.04
N LEU A 172 -25.88 -5.75 1.43
CA LEU A 172 -27.18 -5.30 1.94
C LEU A 172 -28.34 -6.29 1.72
N PHE A 173 -28.09 -7.47 1.14
CA PHE A 173 -29.11 -8.45 0.82
C PHE A 173 -28.71 -9.83 1.33
N PRO A 174 -28.62 -10.04 2.68
CA PRO A 174 -28.53 -11.36 3.24
C PRO A 174 -29.83 -12.12 2.96
N LYS A 175 -29.78 -13.46 2.91
CA LYS A 175 -30.95 -14.31 2.71
C LYS A 175 -31.85 -14.34 3.94
N GLU A 176 -31.28 -14.09 5.12
CA GLU A 176 -31.93 -14.19 6.43
C GLU A 176 -31.55 -12.96 7.27
N ILE A 177 -32.38 -12.67 8.29
CA ILE A 177 -32.09 -11.62 9.27
C ILE A 177 -30.85 -12.00 10.05
N ILE A 178 -29.91 -11.07 10.15
CA ILE A 178 -28.65 -11.29 10.87
C ILE A 178 -28.90 -11.19 12.37
N THR A 179 -28.52 -12.22 13.12
CA THR A 179 -28.66 -12.28 14.58
C THR A 179 -27.33 -12.34 15.33
N ASN A 180 -26.22 -12.52 14.59
CA ASN A 180 -24.88 -12.61 15.13
C ASN A 180 -24.09 -11.34 14.80
N PHE A 181 -23.33 -10.80 15.76
CA PHE A 181 -22.56 -9.58 15.57
C PHE A 181 -21.39 -9.78 14.59
N GLU A 182 -20.77 -10.97 14.59
CA GLU A 182 -19.69 -11.30 13.63
C GLU A 182 -20.21 -11.27 12.19
N ASP A 183 -21.37 -11.91 11.93
CA ASP A 183 -22.01 -11.90 10.62
C ASP A 183 -22.40 -10.48 10.18
N PHE A 184 -22.81 -9.64 11.13
CA PHE A 184 -23.07 -8.23 10.86
C PHE A 184 -21.78 -7.49 10.45
N CYS A 185 -20.69 -7.68 11.17
CA CYS A 185 -19.39 -7.09 10.84
C CYS A 185 -18.89 -7.56 9.46
N ASP A 186 -19.11 -8.81 9.11
CA ASP A 186 -18.74 -9.38 7.80
C ASP A 186 -19.47 -8.73 6.62
N THR A 187 -20.64 -8.11 6.86
CA THR A 187 -21.37 -7.40 5.81
C THR A 187 -20.58 -6.21 5.26
N PHE A 188 -19.71 -5.60 6.06
CA PHE A 188 -18.88 -4.45 5.64
C PHE A 188 -17.77 -4.84 4.66
N ARG A 189 -17.38 -6.11 4.59
CA ARG A 189 -16.37 -6.64 3.66
C ARG A 189 -15.04 -5.89 3.72
N ILE A 190 -14.63 -5.50 4.91
CA ILE A 190 -13.35 -4.85 5.13
C ILE A 190 -12.27 -5.92 5.33
N CYS A 191 -11.16 -5.76 4.63
CA CYS A 191 -9.95 -6.54 4.82
C CYS A 191 -8.95 -5.72 5.65
N THR A 192 -8.30 -6.34 6.62
CA THR A 192 -7.30 -5.70 7.47
C THR A 192 -5.99 -6.48 7.49
N VAL A 193 -4.93 -5.79 7.87
CA VAL A 193 -3.70 -6.40 8.37
C VAL A 193 -3.63 -6.11 9.85
N LYS A 194 -3.50 -7.19 10.63
CA LYS A 194 -3.28 -7.19 12.08
C LYS A 194 -1.82 -7.48 12.35
N VAL A 195 -1.21 -6.71 13.24
CA VAL A 195 0.16 -6.95 13.73
C VAL A 195 0.13 -6.99 15.24
N THR A 196 0.60 -8.08 15.82
CA THR A 196 0.77 -8.21 17.28
C THR A 196 2.23 -8.45 17.61
N SER A 197 2.66 -7.96 18.76
CA SER A 197 4.01 -8.16 19.28
C SER A 197 3.96 -8.23 20.81
N PRO A 198 4.74 -9.09 21.46
CA PRO A 198 4.83 -9.12 22.93
C PRO A 198 5.55 -7.90 23.52
N GLN A 199 6.14 -7.04 22.67
CA GLN A 199 6.81 -5.81 23.06
C GLN A 199 5.96 -4.60 22.75
N ASN A 200 6.04 -3.59 23.59
CA ASN A 200 5.38 -2.31 23.34
C ASN A 200 6.11 -1.53 22.24
N HIS A 201 5.36 -1.05 21.27
CA HIS A 201 5.87 -0.27 20.16
C HIS A 201 5.17 1.09 20.07
N SER A 202 5.90 2.08 19.58
CA SER A 202 5.31 3.34 19.17
C SER A 202 4.49 3.16 17.87
N ILE A 203 3.52 4.03 17.66
CA ILE A 203 2.71 4.05 16.42
C ILE A 203 3.61 4.13 15.18
N THR A 204 4.69 4.90 15.26
CA THR A 204 5.65 5.09 14.15
C THR A 204 6.37 3.78 13.82
N GLU A 205 6.76 3.01 14.83
CA GLU A 205 7.40 1.71 14.64
C GLU A 205 6.44 0.70 14.03
N PHE A 206 5.22 0.60 14.56
CA PHE A 206 4.19 -0.25 13.96
C PHE A 206 3.90 0.11 12.49
N LYS A 207 3.80 1.40 12.15
CA LYS A 207 3.62 1.83 10.76
C LYS A 207 4.76 1.39 9.85
N ARG A 208 6.02 1.50 10.31
CA ARG A 208 7.19 1.04 9.53
C ARG A 208 7.16 -0.46 9.27
N ILE A 209 6.84 -1.26 10.30
CA ILE A 209 6.74 -2.71 10.19
C ILE A 209 5.58 -3.10 9.26
N PHE A 210 4.45 -2.43 9.39
CA PHE A 210 3.29 -2.60 8.54
C PHE A 210 3.60 -2.31 7.07
N ASP A 211 4.28 -1.18 6.76
CA ASP A 211 4.67 -0.83 5.40
C ASP A 211 5.64 -1.87 4.80
N ALA A 212 6.58 -2.38 5.60
CA ALA A 212 7.49 -3.45 5.18
C ALA A 212 6.72 -4.75 4.86
N TYR A 213 5.71 -5.07 5.66
CA TYR A 213 4.85 -6.23 5.43
C TYR A 213 4.01 -6.09 4.16
N LEU A 214 3.42 -4.91 3.88
CA LEU A 214 2.72 -4.66 2.63
C LEU A 214 3.64 -4.82 1.40
N PHE A 215 4.90 -4.38 1.51
CA PHE A 215 5.87 -4.63 0.46
C PHE A 215 6.12 -6.13 0.26
N ASN A 216 6.28 -6.91 1.34
CA ASN A 216 6.47 -8.36 1.26
C ASN A 216 5.28 -9.06 0.60
N ILE A 217 4.03 -8.65 0.90
CA ILE A 217 2.85 -9.16 0.20
C ILE A 217 2.93 -8.81 -1.30
N ALA A 218 3.24 -7.57 -1.63
CA ALA A 218 3.35 -7.15 -3.02
C ALA A 218 4.46 -7.93 -3.74
N TYR A 219 5.61 -8.13 -3.09
CA TYR A 219 6.76 -8.83 -3.64
C TYR A 219 6.50 -10.32 -3.86
N ASN A 220 5.94 -11.01 -2.84
CA ASN A 220 5.77 -12.47 -2.89
C ASN A 220 4.53 -12.91 -3.69
N PHE A 221 3.45 -12.12 -3.63
CA PHE A 221 2.14 -12.51 -4.17
C PHE A 221 1.69 -11.69 -5.38
N ASN A 222 2.43 -10.67 -5.81
CA ASN A 222 2.00 -9.70 -6.83
C ASN A 222 0.69 -8.99 -6.48
N VAL A 223 0.47 -8.70 -5.23
CA VAL A 223 -0.74 -8.05 -4.74
C VAL A 223 -0.39 -6.68 -4.18
N PRO A 224 -0.68 -5.60 -4.92
CA PRO A 224 -0.46 -4.26 -4.41
C PRO A 224 -1.54 -3.90 -3.41
N LEU A 225 -1.21 -3.89 -2.13
CA LEU A 225 -2.07 -3.42 -1.05
C LEU A 225 -1.65 -2.01 -0.61
N ALA A 226 -2.63 -1.18 -0.29
CA ALA A 226 -2.43 0.09 0.39
C ALA A 226 -3.44 0.25 1.52
N VAL A 227 -3.14 1.15 2.46
CA VAL A 227 -4.09 1.54 3.52
C VAL A 227 -5.39 2.04 2.87
N SER A 228 -6.52 1.58 3.36
CA SER A 228 -7.82 2.03 2.89
C SER A 228 -8.11 3.46 3.37
N ASP A 229 -8.48 4.34 2.45
CA ASP A 229 -8.93 5.70 2.76
C ASP A 229 -10.44 5.80 3.04
N PHE A 230 -11.17 4.70 2.82
CA PHE A 230 -12.64 4.57 2.93
C PHE A 230 -13.45 5.49 2.00
N THR A 231 -12.82 6.41 1.29
CA THR A 231 -13.50 7.30 0.34
C THR A 231 -13.83 6.57 -0.97
N ASP A 232 -13.16 5.45 -1.23
CA ASP A 232 -13.30 4.67 -2.46
C ASP A 232 -13.39 3.17 -2.19
N MET A 233 -14.26 2.77 -1.29
CA MET A 233 -14.49 1.37 -0.89
C MET A 233 -15.00 0.48 -2.06
N ARG A 234 -15.37 1.06 -3.20
CA ARG A 234 -15.84 0.32 -4.39
C ARG A 234 -14.74 -0.48 -5.09
N LYS A 235 -13.47 -0.32 -4.68
CA LYS A 235 -12.31 -0.84 -5.41
C LYS A 235 -11.63 -2.06 -4.76
N PHE A 236 -12.25 -2.75 -3.81
CA PHE A 236 -11.69 -4.01 -3.29
C PHE A 236 -11.62 -5.10 -4.37
N ARG A 237 -10.44 -5.66 -4.61
CA ARG A 237 -10.22 -6.61 -5.70
C ARG A 237 -9.37 -7.81 -5.29
N ARG A 238 -9.57 -8.94 -5.98
CA ARG A 238 -9.00 -10.26 -5.68
C ARG A 238 -7.48 -10.27 -5.60
N ILE A 239 -6.95 -10.86 -4.53
CA ILE A 239 -5.56 -11.24 -4.37
C ILE A 239 -5.31 -12.56 -5.13
N ARG A 240 -4.38 -12.58 -6.08
CA ARG A 240 -3.84 -13.84 -6.61
C ARG A 240 -2.64 -14.22 -5.78
N THR A 241 -2.77 -15.24 -4.95
CA THR A 241 -1.65 -15.83 -4.22
C THR A 241 -0.73 -16.58 -5.19
N ARG A 242 0.56 -16.35 -5.08
CA ARG A 242 1.56 -17.30 -5.57
C ARG A 242 1.65 -18.46 -4.57
N ARG A 243 2.04 -19.66 -5.05
CA ARG A 243 2.10 -20.89 -4.24
C ARG A 243 3.19 -20.88 -3.14
N ASN A 244 4.05 -19.86 -3.11
CA ASN A 244 5.23 -19.80 -2.24
C ASN A 244 4.94 -18.96 -1.00
N GLY A 245 4.07 -19.37 -0.13
CA GLY A 245 3.88 -18.81 1.21
C GLY A 245 4.20 -17.31 1.41
N GLN A 246 3.81 -16.77 2.49
CA GLN A 246 4.14 -15.41 2.90
C GLN A 246 5.48 -15.39 3.62
N LEU A 247 6.33 -14.39 3.32
CA LEU A 247 7.61 -14.21 4.01
C LEU A 247 7.50 -13.10 5.06
N PHE A 248 8.17 -13.32 6.17
CA PHE A 248 8.29 -12.32 7.23
C PHE A 248 9.07 -11.08 6.72
N PRO A 249 8.68 -9.84 7.12
CA PRO A 249 9.39 -8.62 6.73
C PRO A 249 10.66 -8.42 7.57
N TYR A 250 11.74 -9.11 7.22
CA TYR A 250 13.03 -9.00 7.95
C TYR A 250 13.68 -7.63 7.85
N LYS A 251 13.24 -6.77 6.94
CA LYS A 251 13.84 -5.48 6.67
C LYS A 251 12.77 -4.40 6.56
N GLN A 252 13.11 -3.21 7.02
CA GLN A 252 12.34 -2.00 6.74
C GLN A 252 12.78 -1.42 5.40
N TYR A 253 11.83 -1.02 4.58
CA TYR A 253 12.07 -0.47 3.26
C TYR A 253 11.68 1.02 3.21
N LYS A 254 12.31 1.79 2.31
CA LYS A 254 11.93 3.18 2.09
C LYS A 254 10.53 3.26 1.51
N GLN A 255 9.63 3.95 2.24
CA GLN A 255 8.20 4.00 1.92
C GLN A 255 7.92 4.52 0.51
N ASP A 256 8.67 5.54 0.06
CA ASP A 256 8.47 6.11 -1.27
C ASP A 256 8.75 5.10 -2.38
N LEU A 257 9.79 4.28 -2.24
CA LEU A 257 10.12 3.24 -3.20
C LEU A 257 9.06 2.15 -3.26
N THR A 258 8.56 1.73 -2.09
CA THR A 258 7.51 0.70 -2.02
C THR A 258 6.20 1.18 -2.63
N LYS A 259 5.88 2.48 -2.52
CA LYS A 259 4.71 3.07 -3.18
C LYS A 259 4.82 3.04 -4.70
N TYR A 260 5.97 3.40 -5.28
CA TYR A 260 6.19 3.28 -6.72
C TYR A 260 6.11 1.82 -7.20
N TYR A 261 6.68 0.89 -6.44
CA TYR A 261 6.58 -0.53 -6.75
C TYR A 261 5.14 -1.03 -6.73
N GLN A 262 4.35 -0.65 -5.73
CA GLN A 262 2.93 -0.99 -5.64
C GLN A 262 2.12 -0.34 -6.76
N GLN A 263 2.41 0.90 -7.12
CA GLN A 263 1.80 1.58 -8.26
C GLN A 263 2.05 0.82 -9.57
N ALA A 264 3.29 0.35 -9.78
CA ALA A 264 3.63 -0.45 -10.95
C ALA A 264 2.82 -1.76 -11.02
N LEU A 265 2.61 -2.44 -9.88
CA LEU A 265 1.79 -3.65 -9.82
C LEU A 265 0.29 -3.39 -9.96
N ALA A 266 -0.17 -2.20 -9.60
CA ALA A 266 -1.58 -1.82 -9.64
C ALA A 266 -2.07 -1.46 -11.04
N THR A 267 -1.18 -1.08 -11.94
CA THR A 267 -1.53 -0.68 -13.32
C THR A 267 -1.45 -1.82 -14.30
N ASN A 268 -2.34 -1.80 -15.32
CA ASN A 268 -2.29 -2.71 -16.46
C ASN A 268 -1.76 -2.04 -17.73
N LEU A 269 -1.42 -0.76 -17.67
CA LEU A 269 -0.85 -0.04 -18.80
C LEU A 269 0.67 -0.23 -18.81
N PRO A 270 1.27 -0.88 -19.81
CA PRO A 270 2.69 -1.22 -19.81
C PRO A 270 3.59 0.00 -19.61
N PHE A 271 3.25 1.15 -20.22
CA PHE A 271 4.06 2.37 -20.08
C PHE A 271 4.05 2.93 -18.65
N MET A 272 2.88 2.93 -17.97
CA MET A 272 2.80 3.37 -16.57
C MET A 272 3.51 2.40 -15.64
N GLN A 273 3.41 1.10 -15.89
CA GLN A 273 4.10 0.07 -15.12
C GLN A 273 5.61 0.23 -15.24
N TYR A 274 6.11 0.40 -16.46
CA TYR A 274 7.52 0.60 -16.73
C TYR A 274 8.07 1.85 -16.04
N LEU A 275 7.39 2.99 -16.17
CA LEU A 275 7.80 4.26 -15.55
C LEU A 275 7.75 4.20 -14.04
N ALA A 276 6.74 3.57 -13.45
CA ALA A 276 6.66 3.44 -11.99
C ALA A 276 7.82 2.60 -11.43
N PHE A 277 8.26 1.53 -12.11
CA PHE A 277 9.49 0.82 -11.75
C PHE A 277 10.74 1.67 -11.96
N TYR A 278 10.80 2.46 -13.04
CA TYR A 278 11.93 3.34 -13.32
C TYR A 278 12.12 4.40 -12.23
N HIS A 279 11.04 4.97 -11.69
CA HIS A 279 11.10 5.95 -10.60
C HIS A 279 11.77 5.42 -9.33
N VAL A 280 11.76 4.11 -9.10
CA VAL A 280 12.52 3.49 -8.00
C VAL A 280 14.03 3.72 -8.17
N ALA A 281 14.54 3.59 -9.38
CA ALA A 281 15.96 3.84 -9.67
C ALA A 281 16.27 5.35 -9.69
N GLU A 282 15.41 6.14 -10.33
CA GLU A 282 15.54 7.59 -10.46
C GLU A 282 15.62 8.29 -9.11
N PHE A 283 14.94 7.79 -8.08
CA PHE A 283 14.95 8.33 -6.72
C PHE A 283 16.37 8.54 -6.16
N PHE A 284 17.34 7.73 -6.58
CA PHE A 284 18.70 7.77 -6.07
C PHE A 284 19.71 8.50 -6.97
N PHE A 285 19.35 8.89 -8.19
CA PHE A 285 20.33 9.38 -9.17
C PHE A 285 21.11 10.58 -8.66
N GLN A 286 20.44 11.55 -8.03
CA GLN A 286 21.08 12.74 -7.51
C GLN A 286 22.03 12.40 -6.36
N SER A 287 21.53 11.74 -5.32
CA SER A 287 22.32 11.44 -4.12
C SER A 287 23.55 10.58 -4.42
N ILE A 288 23.39 9.55 -5.30
CA ILE A 288 24.52 8.70 -5.69
C ILE A 288 25.56 9.48 -6.48
N SER A 289 25.14 10.38 -7.35
CA SER A 289 26.08 11.19 -8.14
C SER A 289 26.81 12.20 -7.29
N GLU A 290 26.15 12.76 -6.28
CA GLU A 290 26.77 13.64 -5.27
C GLU A 290 27.77 12.86 -4.42
N ASP A 291 27.39 11.68 -3.89
CA ASP A 291 28.30 10.79 -3.16
C ASP A 291 29.55 10.46 -3.97
N GLU A 292 29.39 10.09 -5.24
CA GLU A 292 30.51 9.77 -6.15
C GLU A 292 31.42 10.99 -6.37
N ALA A 293 30.84 12.18 -6.51
CA ALA A 293 31.62 13.40 -6.64
C ALA A 293 32.42 13.69 -5.36
N PHE A 294 31.81 13.55 -4.19
CA PHE A 294 32.48 13.72 -2.90
C PHE A 294 33.61 12.71 -2.70
N HIS A 295 33.40 11.43 -3.07
CA HIS A 295 34.45 10.41 -3.02
C HIS A 295 35.65 10.78 -3.89
N VAL A 296 35.43 11.25 -5.11
CA VAL A 296 36.52 11.68 -6.03
C VAL A 296 37.25 12.88 -5.45
N ILE A 297 36.54 13.88 -4.94
CA ILE A 297 37.12 15.06 -4.33
C ILE A 297 37.97 14.66 -3.10
N ALA A 298 37.38 13.88 -2.17
CA ALA A 298 38.08 13.43 -0.98
C ALA A 298 39.34 12.61 -1.33
N SER A 299 39.23 11.67 -2.28
CA SER A 299 40.35 10.86 -2.71
C SER A 299 41.48 11.67 -3.33
N PHE A 300 41.17 12.81 -3.97
CA PHE A 300 42.16 13.68 -4.57
C PHE A 300 42.92 14.52 -3.51
N ILE A 301 42.19 15.15 -2.58
CA ILE A 301 42.78 16.02 -1.56
C ILE A 301 43.52 15.26 -0.46
N THR A 302 43.21 13.99 -0.25
CA THR A 302 43.86 13.12 0.75
C THR A 302 45.10 12.41 0.23
N ARG A 303 45.49 12.59 -1.05
CA ARG A 303 46.70 11.98 -1.60
C ARG A 303 47.93 12.53 -0.89
N PRO A 304 48.89 11.67 -0.50
CA PRO A 304 50.12 12.14 0.14
C PRO A 304 50.93 13.15 -0.71
N SER A 305 50.75 13.12 -2.04
CA SER A 305 51.42 14.03 -2.99
C SER A 305 50.67 15.35 -3.19
N PHE A 306 49.45 15.53 -2.67
CA PHE A 306 48.68 16.76 -2.86
C PHE A 306 49.12 17.86 -1.89
N SER A 307 49.40 19.03 -2.42
CA SER A 307 49.69 20.22 -1.62
C SER A 307 48.74 21.39 -2.01
N PRO A 308 47.97 21.93 -1.04
CA PRO A 308 47.11 23.08 -1.32
C PRO A 308 47.87 24.36 -1.64
N TYR A 309 49.22 24.37 -1.47
CA TYR A 309 50.11 25.49 -1.77
C TYR A 309 50.82 25.36 -3.13
N ARG A 310 50.67 24.21 -3.82
CA ARG A 310 51.27 23.98 -5.14
C ARG A 310 50.23 24.29 -6.24
N TYR A 311 50.55 25.25 -7.09
CA TYR A 311 49.67 25.68 -8.17
C TYR A 311 49.22 24.51 -9.09
N GLU A 312 50.11 23.62 -9.45
CA GLU A 312 49.83 22.46 -10.30
C GLU A 312 48.80 21.50 -9.68
N ASP A 313 48.88 21.27 -8.36
CA ASP A 313 47.95 20.40 -7.66
C ASP A 313 46.55 21.03 -7.60
N ILE A 314 46.48 22.35 -7.34
CA ILE A 314 45.21 23.07 -7.35
C ILE A 314 44.62 23.10 -8.77
N HIS A 315 45.44 23.32 -9.79
CA HIS A 315 44.98 23.30 -11.17
C HIS A 315 44.45 21.93 -11.59
N ASN A 316 45.12 20.85 -11.23
CA ASN A 316 44.67 19.47 -11.47
C ASN A 316 43.39 19.18 -10.70
N PHE A 317 43.27 19.58 -9.46
CA PHE A 317 42.05 19.46 -8.66
C PHE A 317 40.87 20.19 -9.32
N TYR A 318 41.05 21.42 -9.75
CA TYR A 318 40.05 22.21 -10.49
C TYR A 318 39.57 21.46 -11.75
N ASN A 319 40.49 20.86 -12.51
CA ASN A 319 40.15 20.10 -13.71
C ASN A 319 39.35 18.85 -13.39
N VAL A 320 39.66 18.16 -12.28
CA VAL A 320 38.89 17.00 -11.80
C VAL A 320 37.46 17.40 -11.43
N ILE A 321 37.28 18.48 -10.68
CA ILE A 321 35.96 19.00 -10.33
C ILE A 321 35.19 19.39 -11.59
N LYS A 322 35.82 20.18 -12.48
CA LYS A 322 35.20 20.64 -13.72
C LYS A 322 34.76 19.46 -14.63
N LYS A 323 35.56 18.39 -14.66
CA LYS A 323 35.18 17.16 -15.36
C LYS A 323 33.96 16.48 -14.71
N LYS A 324 33.97 16.31 -13.37
CA LYS A 324 32.83 15.69 -12.66
C LYS A 324 31.55 16.51 -12.79
N MET A 325 31.63 17.84 -12.75
CA MET A 325 30.47 18.71 -12.95
C MET A 325 29.90 18.58 -14.38
N ARG A 326 30.76 18.35 -15.40
CA ARG A 326 30.29 18.03 -16.76
C ARG A 326 29.66 16.66 -16.85
N ASP A 327 30.27 15.64 -16.22
CA ASP A 327 29.74 14.29 -16.22
C ASP A 327 28.35 14.20 -15.51
N GLN A 328 28.09 15.11 -14.55
CA GLN A 328 26.80 15.21 -13.86
C GLN A 328 25.74 16.00 -14.66
N ARG A 329 26.15 16.83 -15.61
CA ARG A 329 25.24 17.67 -16.40
C ARG A 329 25.61 17.55 -17.88
N ASP A 330 24.62 17.19 -18.68
CA ASP A 330 24.72 17.24 -20.14
C ASP A 330 23.94 18.47 -20.61
N ASP A 331 24.61 19.41 -21.29
CA ASP A 331 24.06 20.71 -21.72
C ASP A 331 23.29 21.48 -20.63
N GLY A 332 23.78 21.44 -19.38
CA GLY A 332 23.15 22.12 -18.23
C GLY A 332 22.02 21.34 -17.56
N VAL A 333 21.62 20.20 -18.11
CA VAL A 333 20.62 19.30 -17.54
C VAL A 333 21.32 18.13 -16.83
N TRP A 334 20.64 17.60 -15.82
CA TRP A 334 21.12 16.45 -15.05
C TRP A 334 21.30 15.21 -15.96
N ASN A 335 22.49 14.56 -15.89
CA ASN A 335 22.78 13.37 -16.67
C ASN A 335 22.16 12.11 -16.05
N GLU A 336 20.87 11.87 -16.31
CA GLU A 336 20.12 10.71 -15.84
C GLU A 336 20.77 9.37 -16.25
N ARG A 337 21.37 9.33 -17.45
CA ARG A 337 22.02 8.13 -17.98
C ARG A 337 23.21 7.70 -17.11
N ASN A 338 24.01 8.69 -16.64
CA ASN A 338 25.10 8.41 -15.70
C ASN A 338 24.58 8.06 -14.31
N GLY A 339 23.55 8.74 -13.84
CA GLY A 339 22.88 8.43 -12.56
C GLY A 339 22.35 6.99 -12.52
N LEU A 340 21.72 6.52 -13.59
CA LEU A 340 21.26 5.14 -13.71
C LEU A 340 22.43 4.14 -13.66
N LEU A 341 23.55 4.40 -14.35
CA LEU A 341 24.73 3.51 -14.31
C LEU A 341 25.28 3.38 -12.89
N LEU A 342 25.44 4.49 -12.19
CA LEU A 342 25.93 4.51 -10.81
C LEU A 342 24.96 3.78 -9.88
N CYS A 343 23.66 3.97 -10.07
CA CYS A 343 22.62 3.30 -9.31
C CYS A 343 22.67 1.78 -9.51
N LEU A 344 22.79 1.30 -10.73
CA LEU A 344 22.93 -0.13 -11.06
C LEU A 344 24.16 -0.72 -10.35
N LYS A 345 25.34 -0.09 -10.48
CA LYS A 345 26.57 -0.58 -9.86
C LYS A 345 26.51 -0.60 -8.34
N ARG A 346 25.84 0.37 -7.70
CA ARG A 346 25.74 0.48 -6.25
C ARG A 346 24.81 -0.56 -5.64
N TYR A 347 23.62 -0.75 -6.22
CA TYR A 347 22.56 -1.58 -5.64
C TYR A 347 22.50 -2.99 -6.22
N ILE A 348 23.15 -3.24 -7.36
CA ILE A 348 23.17 -4.53 -8.03
C ILE A 348 24.63 -4.92 -8.28
N PRO A 349 25.43 -5.20 -7.24
CA PRO A 349 26.83 -5.55 -7.41
C PRO A 349 27.01 -6.94 -8.04
N ASP A 350 25.99 -7.79 -7.98
CA ASP A 350 25.99 -9.14 -8.54
C ASP A 350 24.92 -9.28 -9.62
N LEU A 351 25.38 -9.39 -10.88
CA LEU A 351 24.50 -9.58 -12.03
C LEU A 351 23.85 -10.97 -12.07
N SER A 352 24.39 -11.96 -11.38
CA SER A 352 23.79 -13.29 -11.29
C SER A 352 22.47 -13.26 -10.51
N THR A 353 22.40 -12.46 -9.46
CA THR A 353 21.16 -12.21 -8.67
C THR A 353 20.11 -11.49 -9.53
N LEU A 354 20.53 -10.47 -10.29
CA LEU A 354 19.61 -9.79 -11.22
C LEU A 354 19.07 -10.75 -12.29
N LYS A 355 19.95 -11.57 -12.89
CA LYS A 355 19.56 -12.60 -13.87
C LYS A 355 18.53 -13.57 -13.28
N ALA A 356 18.79 -14.09 -12.07
CA ALA A 356 17.85 -14.98 -11.36
C ALA A 356 16.50 -14.30 -11.10
N SER A 357 16.50 -13.03 -10.71
CA SER A 357 15.28 -12.24 -10.50
C SER A 357 14.49 -12.04 -11.80
N ILE A 358 15.16 -11.78 -12.92
CA ILE A 358 14.51 -11.70 -14.24
C ILE A 358 13.89 -13.04 -14.64
N VAL A 359 14.62 -14.15 -14.53
CA VAL A 359 14.12 -15.50 -14.85
C VAL A 359 12.91 -15.87 -14.01
N ARG A 360 12.89 -15.49 -12.74
CA ARG A 360 11.75 -15.69 -11.84
C ARG A 360 10.49 -14.95 -12.32
N ILE A 361 10.63 -13.77 -12.93
CA ILE A 361 9.53 -12.97 -13.46
C ILE A 361 9.07 -13.49 -14.82
N ASP A 362 10.00 -13.68 -15.75
CA ASP A 362 9.78 -14.23 -17.10
C ASP A 362 11.00 -15.06 -17.54
N SER A 363 10.86 -16.38 -17.60
CA SER A 363 11.95 -17.30 -17.97
C SER A 363 12.46 -17.11 -19.41
N SER A 364 11.65 -16.50 -20.28
CA SER A 364 12.03 -16.23 -21.68
C SER A 364 12.77 -14.91 -21.87
N ALA A 365 12.83 -14.06 -20.82
CA ALA A 365 13.33 -12.69 -20.96
C ALA A 365 14.84 -12.62 -21.24
N ILE A 366 15.65 -13.52 -20.69
CA ILE A 366 17.10 -13.54 -20.88
C ILE A 366 17.46 -13.74 -22.36
N ASP A 367 16.84 -14.73 -23.01
CA ASP A 367 17.07 -14.98 -24.44
C ASP A 367 16.57 -13.82 -25.32
N TYR A 368 15.43 -13.22 -24.92
CA TYR A 368 14.92 -12.03 -25.59
C TYR A 368 15.92 -10.87 -25.52
N TYR A 369 16.49 -10.56 -24.34
CA TYR A 369 17.44 -9.45 -24.19
C TYR A 369 18.75 -9.69 -24.93
N ARG A 370 19.17 -10.94 -25.07
CA ARG A 370 20.37 -11.32 -25.83
C ARG A 370 20.20 -11.19 -27.35
N THR A 371 19.00 -11.45 -27.87
CA THR A 371 18.75 -11.59 -29.32
C THR A 371 17.97 -10.44 -29.92
N THR A 372 17.25 -9.66 -29.13
CA THR A 372 16.29 -8.68 -29.65
C THR A 372 16.54 -7.30 -29.02
N SER A 373 16.77 -6.30 -29.86
CA SER A 373 16.79 -4.89 -29.46
C SER A 373 15.36 -4.37 -29.25
N VAL A 374 15.23 -3.21 -28.57
CA VAL A 374 13.92 -2.58 -28.34
C VAL A 374 13.41 -1.96 -29.65
N PRO A 375 12.30 -2.43 -30.25
CA PRO A 375 11.92 -2.08 -31.62
C PRO A 375 11.55 -0.60 -31.86
N PHE A 376 11.26 0.14 -30.79
CA PHE A 376 10.86 1.56 -30.85
C PHE A 376 11.95 2.50 -30.31
N THR A 377 13.21 2.05 -30.29
CA THR A 377 14.39 2.84 -29.87
C THR A 377 15.55 2.64 -30.83
N ASP A 378 16.39 3.68 -31.00
CA ASP A 378 17.62 3.57 -31.80
C ASP A 378 18.78 2.93 -31.01
N ASP A 379 18.81 3.13 -29.68
CA ASP A 379 19.95 2.79 -28.81
C ASP A 379 19.68 1.61 -27.85
N GLY A 380 18.58 0.89 -28.03
CA GLY A 380 18.22 -0.26 -27.18
C GLY A 380 19.22 -1.42 -27.38
N LYS A 381 20.22 -1.51 -26.49
CA LYS A 381 21.30 -2.49 -26.58
C LYS A 381 20.83 -3.91 -26.31
N LEU A 382 21.47 -4.88 -26.92
CA LEU A 382 21.43 -6.28 -26.51
C LEU A 382 22.17 -6.44 -25.19
N ILE A 383 21.67 -7.35 -24.34
CA ILE A 383 22.28 -7.64 -23.04
C ILE A 383 22.67 -9.13 -23.03
N ASP A 384 23.95 -9.39 -22.86
CA ASP A 384 24.45 -10.73 -22.61
C ASP A 384 24.82 -10.87 -21.14
N PHE A 385 24.00 -11.60 -20.40
CA PHE A 385 24.20 -11.86 -18.97
C PHE A 385 25.26 -12.95 -18.68
N GLU A 386 25.83 -13.57 -19.73
CA GLU A 386 26.98 -14.49 -19.62
C GLU A 386 28.33 -13.74 -19.72
N ASP A 387 28.30 -12.48 -20.14
CA ASP A 387 29.50 -11.63 -20.14
C ASP A 387 29.74 -11.13 -18.69
N GLU A 388 30.87 -11.51 -18.10
CA GLU A 388 31.29 -11.10 -16.77
C GLU A 388 31.90 -9.68 -16.73
N SER A 389 32.00 -9.00 -17.86
CA SER A 389 32.60 -7.67 -17.92
C SER A 389 31.67 -6.57 -17.41
N GLU A 390 32.25 -5.48 -16.91
CA GLU A 390 31.49 -4.29 -16.55
C GLU A 390 30.66 -3.65 -17.69
N ARG A 391 30.89 -4.08 -18.93
CA ARG A 391 30.15 -3.61 -20.11
C ARG A 391 28.67 -3.96 -20.03
N VAL A 392 28.33 -5.05 -19.34
CA VAL A 392 26.94 -5.47 -19.15
C VAL A 392 26.12 -4.38 -18.44
N TYR A 393 26.67 -3.73 -17.42
CA TYR A 393 26.01 -2.59 -16.77
C TYR A 393 25.69 -1.45 -17.74
N SER A 394 26.63 -1.17 -18.65
CA SER A 394 26.41 -0.15 -19.68
C SER A 394 25.32 -0.55 -20.68
N SER A 395 25.24 -1.84 -21.05
CA SER A 395 24.21 -2.36 -21.94
C SER A 395 22.82 -2.32 -21.25
N ILE A 396 22.74 -2.70 -19.97
CA ILE A 396 21.52 -2.61 -19.17
C ILE A 396 21.06 -1.14 -19.08
N ARG A 397 21.97 -0.23 -18.69
CA ARG A 397 21.70 1.20 -18.63
C ARG A 397 21.14 1.73 -19.96
N ASP A 398 21.82 1.43 -21.05
CA ASP A 398 21.47 1.98 -22.36
C ASP A 398 20.11 1.46 -22.83
N ARG A 399 19.82 0.17 -22.60
CA ARG A 399 18.51 -0.40 -22.91
C ARG A 399 17.40 0.24 -22.10
N ILE A 400 17.58 0.36 -20.78
CA ILE A 400 16.59 0.96 -19.88
C ILE A 400 16.37 2.44 -20.24
N TYR A 401 17.46 3.20 -20.41
CA TYR A 401 17.39 4.63 -20.67
C TYR A 401 16.76 4.94 -22.03
N ALA A 402 17.14 4.21 -23.07
CA ALA A 402 16.54 4.36 -24.40
C ALA A 402 15.02 4.03 -24.39
N THR A 403 14.64 2.96 -23.69
CA THR A 403 13.23 2.58 -23.54
C THR A 403 12.44 3.66 -22.81
N ARG A 404 12.96 4.17 -21.67
CA ARG A 404 12.32 5.25 -20.90
C ARG A 404 12.15 6.50 -21.75
N ASN A 405 13.18 6.91 -22.45
CA ASN A 405 13.13 8.12 -23.28
C ASN A 405 12.10 7.99 -24.41
N ALA A 406 12.04 6.85 -25.07
CA ALA A 406 11.04 6.60 -26.10
C ALA A 406 9.59 6.62 -25.58
N VAL A 407 9.39 6.20 -24.31
CA VAL A 407 8.09 6.21 -23.65
C VAL A 407 7.68 7.61 -23.18
N VAL A 408 8.64 8.41 -22.68
CA VAL A 408 8.36 9.74 -22.09
C VAL A 408 8.35 10.84 -23.14
N HIS A 409 9.25 10.79 -24.11
CA HIS A 409 9.44 11.85 -25.10
C HIS A 409 8.84 11.48 -26.46
N SER A 410 7.63 11.93 -26.72
CA SER A 410 6.94 11.76 -28.01
C SER A 410 7.08 13.04 -28.84
N LYS A 411 8.27 13.32 -29.38
CA LYS A 411 8.41 14.50 -30.26
C LYS A 411 7.83 14.24 -31.66
N TYR A 412 7.11 15.21 -32.17
CA TYR A 412 6.58 15.15 -33.54
C TYR A 412 7.74 15.11 -34.53
N GLY A 413 7.72 14.13 -35.45
CA GLY A 413 8.74 13.96 -36.49
C GLY A 413 9.92 13.03 -36.12
N GLU A 414 10.01 12.49 -34.93
CA GLU A 414 10.98 11.44 -34.58
C GLU A 414 10.60 10.11 -35.24
N ARG A 415 11.60 9.44 -35.84
CA ARG A 415 11.41 8.23 -36.67
C ARG A 415 11.08 7.01 -35.80
N LEU A 416 11.66 6.90 -34.60
CA LEU A 416 11.44 5.81 -33.68
C LEU A 416 10.93 6.37 -32.33
N ARG A 417 9.73 5.97 -31.95
CA ARG A 417 9.08 6.36 -30.71
C ARG A 417 8.10 5.29 -30.26
N TYR A 418 7.84 5.25 -28.99
CA TYR A 418 6.75 4.42 -28.47
C TYR A 418 5.38 4.94 -28.96
N GLU A 419 4.59 4.05 -29.55
CA GLU A 419 3.20 4.31 -29.93
C GLU A 419 2.31 3.41 -29.04
N PRO A 420 1.42 4.00 -28.18
CA PRO A 420 0.47 3.24 -27.37
C PRO A 420 -0.32 2.25 -28.22
N PHE A 421 -0.67 1.11 -27.63
CA PHE A 421 -1.35 -0.04 -28.22
C PHE A 421 -0.52 -0.81 -29.28
N LYS A 422 0.22 -0.14 -30.12
CA LYS A 422 1.09 -0.77 -31.13
C LYS A 422 2.33 -1.41 -30.49
N HIS A 423 3.00 -0.70 -29.61
CA HIS A 423 4.24 -1.12 -28.99
C HIS A 423 4.07 -1.73 -27.59
N ASP A 424 2.83 -1.80 -27.06
CA ASP A 424 2.55 -2.31 -25.71
C ASP A 424 3.09 -3.72 -25.48
N LYS A 425 3.00 -4.60 -26.48
CA LYS A 425 3.55 -5.97 -26.38
C LYS A 425 5.07 -5.98 -26.26
N HIS A 426 5.75 -5.10 -26.98
CA HIS A 426 7.20 -4.97 -26.94
C HIS A 426 7.66 -4.35 -25.62
N LEU A 427 6.97 -3.28 -25.17
CA LEU A 427 7.24 -2.68 -23.88
C LEU A 427 6.97 -3.66 -22.72
N GLY A 428 5.95 -4.50 -22.85
CA GLY A 428 5.68 -5.58 -21.91
C GLY A 428 6.86 -6.54 -21.72
N LYS A 429 7.70 -6.74 -22.73
CA LYS A 429 8.92 -7.54 -22.66
C LYS A 429 10.09 -6.84 -21.95
N GLU A 430 10.05 -5.52 -21.83
CA GLU A 430 11.04 -4.73 -21.08
C GLU A 430 10.73 -4.64 -19.59
N ILE A 431 9.48 -4.90 -19.19
CA ILE A 431 9.02 -4.83 -17.79
C ILE A 431 9.78 -5.79 -16.86
N PRO A 432 10.06 -7.08 -17.22
CA PRO A 432 10.80 -7.98 -16.35
C PRO A 432 12.16 -7.45 -15.92
N LEU A 433 12.92 -6.83 -16.84
CA LEU A 433 14.21 -6.22 -16.54
C LEU A 433 14.05 -5.05 -15.57
N MET A 434 13.17 -4.09 -15.92
CA MET A 434 12.99 -2.89 -15.09
C MET A 434 12.42 -3.22 -13.70
N ARG A 435 11.53 -4.22 -13.63
CA ARG A 435 11.00 -4.72 -12.36
C ARG A 435 12.08 -5.39 -11.51
N ALA A 436 12.90 -6.26 -12.08
CA ALA A 436 14.00 -6.90 -11.35
C ALA A 436 14.99 -5.87 -10.82
N VAL A 437 15.34 -4.86 -11.61
CA VAL A 437 16.20 -3.74 -11.18
C VAL A 437 15.54 -2.99 -10.00
N ALA A 438 14.25 -2.67 -10.07
CA ALA A 438 13.55 -2.01 -8.99
C ALA A 438 13.51 -2.85 -7.70
N GLU A 439 13.25 -4.16 -7.82
CA GLU A 439 13.26 -5.10 -6.69
C GLU A 439 14.63 -5.14 -6.00
N GLU A 440 15.73 -5.29 -6.76
CA GLU A 440 17.09 -5.29 -6.22
C GLU A 440 17.44 -3.97 -5.52
N ILE A 441 17.07 -2.83 -6.10
CA ILE A 441 17.29 -1.51 -5.49
C ILE A 441 16.54 -1.39 -4.16
N ILE A 442 15.26 -1.79 -4.11
CA ILE A 442 14.48 -1.72 -2.87
C ILE A 442 15.06 -2.62 -1.79
N ILE A 443 15.47 -3.83 -2.17
CA ILE A 443 16.02 -4.83 -1.24
C ILE A 443 17.40 -4.38 -0.72
N SER A 444 18.21 -3.73 -1.55
CA SER A 444 19.58 -3.33 -1.21
C SER A 444 19.67 -1.95 -0.55
N SER A 445 18.63 -1.09 -0.62
CA SER A 445 18.63 0.26 -0.08
C SER A 445 18.08 0.33 1.33
#